data_e53ec7916b3158f9def72e357c6bac0f
#
_entry.id   e53ec7916b3158f9def72e357c6bac0f
#
_cell.length_a   1.000
_cell.length_b   1.000
_cell.length_c   1.000
_cell.angle_alpha   90.00
_cell.angle_beta   90.00
_cell.angle_gamma   90.00
#
_symmetry.space_group_name_H-M   'P 1'
#
loop_
_entity.id
_entity.type
_entity.pdbx_description
1 polymer ?
#
loop_
_entity_poly.entity_id
_entity_poly.type
_entity_poly.pdbx_seq_one_letter_code
_entity_poly.pdbx_strand_id
1 'polypeptide(L)'
;MIYNLIIALYTSAVKLAALFNKKVSLMVKGEKESFDILEKQIIRGEKYLWFHAASLGEFEQGRPLIEEIRKTYPQYKILQTFFSPSGYEVRKNYKGADIVCYLPLDTPSNVKRFLDLAQPYMAFFIKYEFWQNYLNELQRRNIPVYSVSSIFRKEQIFFRWYGKSYRKVLNTFT
;
A
#
# COMPACT_ATOMS: atom_id res chain seq x y z
N MET A 1 0.53 -14.39 14.70
CA MET A 1 0.03 -15.71 14.23
C MET A 1 -1.38 -15.61 13.65
N ILE A 2 -2.40 -15.22 14.40
CA ILE A 2 -3.82 -15.19 13.95
C ILE A 2 -4.00 -14.32 12.69
N TYR A 3 -3.44 -13.12 12.64
CA TYR A 3 -3.53 -12.24 11.48
C TYR A 3 -3.04 -12.91 10.18
N ASN A 4 -1.88 -13.56 10.22
CA ASN A 4 -1.33 -14.23 9.03
C ASN A 4 -2.17 -15.42 8.58
N LEU A 5 -2.84 -16.12 9.50
CA LEU A 5 -3.81 -17.14 9.15
C LEU A 5 -5.03 -16.56 8.42
N ILE A 6 -5.54 -15.43 8.92
CA ILE A 6 -6.65 -14.71 8.27
C ILE A 6 -6.23 -14.24 6.88
N ILE A 7 -5.03 -13.66 6.72
CA ILE A 7 -4.51 -13.24 5.43
C ILE A 7 -4.31 -14.42 4.46
N ALA A 8 -3.87 -15.57 4.95
CA ALA A 8 -3.73 -16.77 4.13
C ALA A 8 -5.09 -17.28 3.61
N LEU A 9 -6.10 -17.32 4.49
CA LEU A 9 -7.47 -17.67 4.11
C LEU A 9 -8.06 -16.66 3.13
N TYR A 10 -7.89 -15.36 3.40
CA TYR A 10 -8.30 -14.29 2.50
C TYR A 10 -7.63 -14.41 1.12
N THR A 11 -6.32 -14.64 1.09
CA THR A 11 -5.57 -14.84 -0.15
C THR A 11 -6.12 -16.03 -0.97
N SER A 12 -6.45 -17.13 -0.29
CA SER A 12 -7.03 -18.30 -0.93
C SER A 12 -8.43 -18.01 -1.49
N ALA A 13 -9.25 -17.31 -0.72
CA ALA A 13 -10.58 -16.87 -1.17
C ALA A 13 -10.52 -15.91 -2.36
N VAL A 14 -9.58 -14.95 -2.35
CA VAL A 14 -9.34 -14.03 -3.46
C VAL A 14 -8.92 -14.77 -4.73
N LYS A 15 -8.01 -15.74 -4.62
CA LYS A 15 -7.59 -16.57 -5.78
C LYS A 15 -8.74 -17.38 -6.34
N LEU A 16 -9.60 -17.94 -5.50
CA LEU A 16 -10.79 -18.67 -5.92
C LEU A 16 -11.80 -17.71 -6.61
N ALA A 17 -12.07 -16.57 -5.99
CA ALA A 17 -12.97 -15.55 -6.55
C ALA A 17 -12.47 -15.01 -7.91
N ALA A 18 -11.17 -14.98 -8.14
CA ALA A 18 -10.56 -14.55 -9.40
C ALA A 18 -10.96 -15.45 -10.59
N LEU A 19 -11.38 -16.70 -10.35
CA LEU A 19 -11.88 -17.61 -11.39
C LEU A 19 -13.26 -17.18 -11.93
N PHE A 20 -14.05 -16.48 -11.11
CA PHE A 20 -15.43 -16.13 -11.42
C PHE A 20 -15.67 -14.62 -11.55
N ASN A 21 -14.71 -13.79 -11.13
CA ASN A 21 -14.87 -12.34 -11.10
C ASN A 21 -13.71 -11.65 -11.83
N LYS A 22 -14.02 -11.01 -12.96
CA LYS A 22 -13.04 -10.31 -13.82
C LYS A 22 -12.24 -9.24 -13.06
N LYS A 23 -12.88 -8.48 -12.16
CA LYS A 23 -12.18 -7.43 -11.39
C LYS A 23 -11.15 -8.04 -10.42
N VAL A 24 -11.54 -9.13 -9.75
CA VAL A 24 -10.62 -9.85 -8.84
C VAL A 24 -9.48 -10.51 -9.63
N SER A 25 -9.78 -11.06 -10.81
CA SER A 25 -8.77 -11.63 -11.71
C SER A 25 -7.74 -10.57 -12.15
N LEU A 26 -8.19 -9.36 -12.51
CA LEU A 26 -7.29 -8.25 -12.85
C LEU A 26 -6.39 -7.88 -11.67
N MET A 27 -6.93 -7.82 -10.47
CA MET A 27 -6.15 -7.54 -9.26
C MET A 27 -5.07 -8.59 -9.03
N VAL A 28 -5.45 -9.88 -9.01
CA VAL A 28 -4.49 -10.99 -8.77
C VAL A 28 -3.39 -11.03 -9.82
N LYS A 29 -3.74 -10.77 -11.09
CA LYS A 29 -2.76 -10.69 -12.18
C LYS A 29 -1.85 -9.48 -12.00
N GLY A 30 -2.42 -8.31 -11.76
CA GLY A 30 -1.67 -7.07 -11.59
C GLY A 30 -0.74 -7.09 -10.38
N GLU A 31 -1.12 -7.76 -9.27
CA GLU A 31 -0.24 -7.95 -8.12
C GLU A 31 1.03 -8.74 -8.45
N LYS A 32 0.92 -9.76 -9.32
CA LYS A 32 2.09 -10.51 -9.80
C LYS A 32 2.97 -9.65 -10.70
N GLU A 33 2.35 -8.91 -11.61
CA GLU A 33 3.04 -7.99 -12.53
C GLU A 33 3.75 -6.86 -11.78
N SER A 34 3.29 -6.49 -10.58
CA SER A 34 3.90 -5.43 -9.78
C SER A 34 5.35 -5.72 -9.42
N PHE A 35 5.71 -6.97 -9.18
CA PHE A 35 7.11 -7.34 -8.91
C PHE A 35 7.99 -7.11 -10.14
N ASP A 36 7.51 -7.47 -11.33
CA ASP A 36 8.23 -7.26 -12.60
C ASP A 36 8.35 -5.77 -12.92
N ILE A 37 7.30 -4.98 -12.62
CA ILE A 37 7.31 -3.51 -12.76
C ILE A 37 8.39 -2.91 -11.87
N LEU A 38 8.42 -3.30 -10.59
CA LEU A 38 9.41 -2.78 -9.63
C LEU A 38 10.84 -3.20 -10.02
N GLU A 39 11.07 -4.45 -10.40
CA GLU A 39 12.37 -4.95 -10.82
C GLU A 39 12.92 -4.19 -12.04
N LYS A 40 12.04 -3.78 -12.97
CA LYS A 40 12.43 -3.06 -14.19
C LYS A 40 12.54 -1.55 -14.02
N GLN A 41 11.74 -0.95 -13.15
CA GLN A 41 11.59 0.50 -13.09
C GLN A 41 12.20 1.16 -11.87
N ILE A 42 12.46 0.42 -10.78
CA ILE A 42 13.16 0.97 -9.62
C ILE A 42 14.62 1.26 -9.98
N ILE A 43 15.02 2.50 -9.81
CA ILE A 43 16.40 2.96 -9.97
C ILE A 43 17.08 2.90 -8.61
N ARG A 44 18.07 2.04 -8.46
CA ARG A 44 18.81 1.89 -7.20
C ARG A 44 19.56 3.18 -6.84
N GLY A 45 19.47 3.55 -5.56
CA GLY A 45 20.08 4.78 -5.05
C GLY A 45 19.16 5.99 -5.08
N GLU A 46 18.06 5.95 -5.83
CA GLU A 46 17.04 6.99 -5.80
C GLU A 46 16.15 6.85 -4.55
N LYS A 47 15.67 7.97 -4.04
CA LYS A 47 14.79 8.03 -2.87
C LYS A 47 13.34 8.02 -3.29
N TYR A 48 12.64 6.92 -3.07
CA TYR A 48 11.22 6.77 -3.39
C TYR A 48 10.34 7.15 -2.20
N LEU A 49 9.37 8.04 -2.44
CA LEU A 49 8.22 8.28 -1.56
C LEU A 49 7.10 7.36 -2.03
N TRP A 50 6.73 6.42 -1.17
CA TRP A 50 5.70 5.44 -1.49
C TRP A 50 4.34 5.91 -0.99
N PHE A 51 3.38 6.09 -1.90
CA PHE A 51 1.98 6.36 -1.62
C PHE A 51 1.14 5.12 -1.87
N HIS A 52 0.28 4.80 -0.92
CA HIS A 52 -0.70 3.73 -1.06
C HIS A 52 -2.12 4.26 -0.88
N ALA A 53 -2.99 3.91 -1.83
CA ALA A 53 -4.43 4.15 -1.78
C ALA A 53 -5.16 2.88 -2.24
N ALA A 54 -6.18 2.41 -1.51
CA ALA A 54 -6.87 1.20 -1.93
C ALA A 54 -7.67 1.40 -3.21
N SER A 55 -8.23 2.58 -3.42
CA SER A 55 -9.18 2.89 -4.50
C SER A 55 -8.94 4.24 -5.14
N LEU A 56 -9.65 4.51 -6.26
CA LEU A 56 -9.63 5.82 -6.91
C LEU A 56 -10.04 6.95 -5.96
N GLY A 57 -11.12 6.76 -5.19
CA GLY A 57 -11.62 7.80 -4.28
C GLY A 57 -10.64 8.16 -3.17
N GLU A 58 -9.86 7.20 -2.67
CA GLU A 58 -8.79 7.45 -1.71
C GLU A 58 -7.61 8.15 -2.37
N PHE A 59 -7.22 7.70 -3.56
CA PHE A 59 -6.17 8.36 -4.33
C PHE A 59 -6.46 9.84 -4.54
N GLU A 60 -7.70 10.21 -4.91
CA GLU A 60 -8.06 11.61 -5.13
C GLU A 60 -7.91 12.47 -3.85
N GLN A 61 -7.99 11.87 -2.67
CA GLN A 61 -7.72 12.58 -1.41
C GLN A 61 -6.23 12.75 -1.13
N GLY A 62 -5.39 11.82 -1.59
CA GLY A 62 -3.94 11.93 -1.48
C GLY A 62 -3.28 12.70 -2.62
N ARG A 63 -3.95 12.82 -3.77
CA ARG A 63 -3.40 13.43 -4.99
C ARG A 63 -2.86 14.85 -4.79
N PRO A 64 -3.54 15.77 -4.09
CA PRO A 64 -2.99 17.11 -3.86
C PRO A 64 -1.63 17.10 -3.15
N LEU A 65 -1.44 16.18 -2.20
CA LEU A 65 -0.15 16.02 -1.51
C LEU A 65 0.92 15.50 -2.46
N ILE A 66 0.59 14.52 -3.31
CA ILE A 66 1.51 13.97 -4.32
C ILE A 66 1.97 15.08 -5.28
N GLU A 67 1.02 15.87 -5.78
CA GLU A 67 1.29 16.96 -6.73
C GLU A 67 2.15 18.07 -6.10
N GLU A 68 1.88 18.42 -4.83
CA GLU A 68 2.68 19.43 -4.12
C GLU A 68 4.09 18.91 -3.82
N ILE A 69 4.25 17.65 -3.42
CA ILE A 69 5.56 17.02 -3.20
C ILE A 69 6.34 16.98 -4.53
N ARG A 70 5.70 16.59 -5.63
CA ARG A 70 6.35 16.55 -6.95
C ARG A 70 6.89 17.92 -7.35
N LYS A 71 6.15 18.99 -7.05
CA LYS A 71 6.51 20.36 -7.35
C LYS A 71 7.63 20.88 -6.45
N THR A 72 7.50 20.64 -5.14
CA THR A 72 8.38 21.25 -4.12
C THR A 72 9.67 20.46 -3.93
N TYR A 73 9.61 19.12 -4.11
CA TYR A 73 10.72 18.20 -3.85
C TYR A 73 11.00 17.29 -5.06
N PRO A 74 11.39 17.85 -6.23
CA PRO A 74 11.56 17.09 -7.48
C PRO A 74 12.67 16.04 -7.43
N GLN A 75 13.55 16.11 -6.42
CA GLN A 75 14.62 15.12 -6.20
C GLN A 75 14.11 13.76 -5.72
N TYR A 76 12.87 13.68 -5.22
CA TYR A 76 12.27 12.40 -4.83
C TYR A 76 11.50 11.76 -5.99
N LYS A 77 11.61 10.45 -6.08
CA LYS A 77 10.76 9.63 -6.95
C LYS A 77 9.48 9.25 -6.24
N ILE A 78 8.40 9.09 -6.96
CA ILE A 78 7.10 8.72 -6.40
C ILE A 78 6.69 7.34 -6.90
N LEU A 79 6.48 6.42 -5.94
CA LEU A 79 5.87 5.13 -6.16
C LEU A 79 4.42 5.19 -5.67
N GLN A 80 3.46 5.02 -6.57
CA GLN A 80 2.04 4.93 -6.24
C GLN A 80 1.57 3.48 -6.33
N THR A 81 0.94 2.98 -5.28
CA THR A 81 0.32 1.65 -5.30
C THR A 81 -1.19 1.72 -5.07
N PHE A 82 -1.91 0.81 -5.72
CA PHE A 82 -3.34 0.61 -5.56
C PHE A 82 -3.64 -0.82 -5.13
N PHE A 83 -4.70 -1.00 -4.34
CA PHE A 83 -5.22 -2.34 -4.05
C PHE A 83 -6.30 -2.75 -5.05
N SER A 84 -7.19 -1.83 -5.40
CA SER A 84 -8.36 -2.09 -6.24
C SER A 84 -8.11 -1.73 -7.71
N PRO A 85 -8.68 -2.50 -8.66
CA PRO A 85 -8.68 -2.13 -10.08
C PRO A 85 -9.32 -0.76 -10.36
N SER A 86 -10.26 -0.31 -9.53
CA SER A 86 -10.89 1.01 -9.69
C SER A 86 -9.89 2.17 -9.61
N GLY A 87 -8.83 2.01 -8.81
CA GLY A 87 -7.74 2.98 -8.73
C GLY A 87 -6.72 2.76 -9.85
N TYR A 88 -6.19 1.54 -9.92
CA TYR A 88 -5.10 1.22 -10.84
C TYR A 88 -5.47 1.42 -12.31
N GLU A 89 -6.57 0.84 -12.78
CA GLU A 89 -6.94 0.91 -14.21
C GLU A 89 -7.18 2.34 -14.69
N VAL A 90 -7.65 3.22 -13.80
CA VAL A 90 -7.86 4.63 -14.12
C VAL A 90 -6.56 5.44 -14.04
N ARG A 91 -5.66 5.08 -13.13
CA ARG A 91 -4.47 5.88 -12.79
C ARG A 91 -3.13 5.22 -13.13
N LYS A 92 -3.08 4.08 -13.80
CA LYS A 92 -1.82 3.40 -14.19
C LYS A 92 -0.86 4.25 -15.03
N ASN A 93 -1.37 5.28 -15.71
CA ASN A 93 -0.59 6.23 -16.49
C ASN A 93 -0.52 7.63 -15.83
N TYR A 94 -0.70 7.70 -14.52
CA TYR A 94 -0.67 8.97 -13.79
C TYR A 94 0.73 9.59 -13.82
N LYS A 95 0.81 10.80 -14.40
CA LYS A 95 2.09 11.51 -14.63
C LYS A 95 2.73 12.08 -13.36
N GLY A 96 1.98 12.17 -12.28
CA GLY A 96 2.48 12.60 -10.97
C GLY A 96 3.29 11.55 -10.22
N ALA A 97 3.29 10.29 -10.68
CA ALA A 97 4.11 9.22 -10.12
C ALA A 97 5.11 8.68 -11.16
N ASP A 98 6.30 8.26 -10.71
CA ASP A 98 7.31 7.63 -11.56
C ASP A 98 6.96 6.16 -11.81
N ILE A 99 6.39 5.49 -10.81
CA ILE A 99 5.97 4.10 -10.88
C ILE A 99 4.55 4.00 -10.33
N VAL A 100 3.69 3.28 -11.04
CA VAL A 100 2.34 2.93 -10.59
C VAL A 100 2.15 1.42 -10.71
N CYS A 101 1.77 0.75 -9.61
CA CYS A 101 1.51 -0.68 -9.62
C CYS A 101 0.42 -1.07 -8.61
N TYR A 102 0.02 -2.35 -8.60
CA TYR A 102 -0.80 -2.87 -7.51
C TYR A 102 0.06 -3.11 -6.26
N LEU A 103 -0.56 -2.99 -5.07
CA LEU A 103 0.05 -3.48 -3.84
C LEU A 103 -0.18 -4.99 -3.73
N PRO A 104 0.86 -5.82 -3.66
CA PRO A 104 0.69 -7.25 -3.42
C PRO A 104 0.02 -7.53 -2.07
N LEU A 105 -0.79 -8.60 -2.02
CA LEU A 105 -1.48 -9.03 -0.79
C LEU A 105 -0.52 -9.10 0.40
N ASP A 106 -1.02 -8.73 1.59
CA ASP A 106 -0.26 -8.54 2.84
C ASP A 106 0.25 -9.85 3.45
N THR A 107 0.80 -10.76 2.63
CA THR A 107 1.50 -11.95 3.11
C THR A 107 2.94 -11.60 3.49
N PRO A 108 3.55 -12.26 4.49
CA PRO A 108 4.94 -11.98 4.89
C PRO A 108 5.94 -12.07 3.72
N SER A 109 5.74 -13.01 2.80
CA SER A 109 6.61 -13.19 1.63
C SER A 109 6.49 -12.05 0.62
N ASN A 110 5.25 -11.63 0.30
CA ASN A 110 4.99 -10.53 -0.61
C ASN A 110 5.55 -9.22 -0.05
N VAL A 111 5.27 -8.95 1.23
CA VAL A 111 5.74 -7.75 1.94
C VAL A 111 7.26 -7.66 1.90
N LYS A 112 7.94 -8.76 2.25
CA LYS A 112 9.40 -8.79 2.21
C LYS A 112 9.91 -8.50 0.80
N ARG A 113 9.43 -9.22 -0.22
CA ARG A 113 9.85 -9.04 -1.62
C ARG A 113 9.56 -7.62 -2.13
N PHE A 114 8.36 -7.09 -1.86
CA PHE A 114 7.98 -5.74 -2.27
C PHE A 114 8.92 -4.69 -1.67
N LEU A 115 9.18 -4.74 -0.36
CA LEU A 115 10.03 -3.77 0.31
C LEU A 115 11.52 -3.96 0.01
N ASP A 116 11.96 -5.17 -0.36
CA ASP A 116 13.33 -5.42 -0.86
C ASP A 116 13.56 -4.78 -2.23
N LEU A 117 12.51 -4.73 -3.07
CA LEU A 117 12.57 -4.09 -4.39
C LEU A 117 12.37 -2.58 -4.30
N ALA A 118 11.29 -2.15 -3.66
CA ALA A 118 10.87 -0.74 -3.64
C ALA A 118 11.77 0.16 -2.78
N GLN A 119 12.32 -0.36 -1.67
CA GLN A 119 13.19 0.34 -0.73
C GLN A 119 12.73 1.78 -0.45
N PRO A 120 11.47 2.01 -0.03
CA PRO A 120 10.96 3.36 0.09
C PRO A 120 11.68 4.14 1.17
N TYR A 121 11.95 5.43 0.89
CA TYR A 121 12.52 6.37 1.85
C TYR A 121 11.51 6.76 2.94
N MET A 122 10.23 6.88 2.56
CA MET A 122 9.07 7.10 3.43
C MET A 122 7.85 6.43 2.79
N ALA A 123 6.84 6.12 3.60
CA ALA A 123 5.56 5.58 3.14
C ALA A 123 4.38 6.44 3.63
N PHE A 124 3.40 6.65 2.74
CA PHE A 124 2.19 7.40 2.98
C PHE A 124 0.97 6.52 2.68
N PHE A 125 0.20 6.21 3.70
CA PHE A 125 -1.02 5.42 3.57
C PHE A 125 -2.24 6.35 3.60
N ILE A 126 -3.04 6.31 2.55
CA ILE A 126 -4.21 7.16 2.43
C ILE A 126 -5.39 6.50 3.13
N LYS A 127 -6.01 7.19 4.08
CA LYS A 127 -7.10 6.71 4.93
C LYS A 127 -6.69 5.52 5.82
N TYR A 128 -7.51 4.45 5.85
CA TYR A 128 -7.48 3.38 6.84
C TYR A 128 -6.78 2.11 6.33
N GLU A 129 -5.80 2.26 5.48
CA GLU A 129 -5.05 1.16 4.88
C GLU A 129 -4.01 0.59 5.86
N PHE A 130 -4.50 -0.07 6.91
CA PHE A 130 -3.66 -0.60 8.01
C PHE A 130 -3.25 -2.05 7.77
N TRP A 131 -2.46 -2.28 6.72
CA TRP A 131 -1.89 -3.57 6.35
C TRP A 131 -0.78 -3.96 7.34
N GLN A 132 -1.10 -4.84 8.29
CA GLN A 132 -0.28 -5.09 9.47
C GLN A 132 1.13 -5.60 9.13
N ASN A 133 1.28 -6.49 8.14
CA ASN A 133 2.60 -7.00 7.80
C ASN A 133 3.46 -5.91 7.13
N TYR A 134 2.87 -5.11 6.21
CA TYR A 134 3.57 -3.97 5.63
C TYR A 134 4.01 -2.98 6.71
N LEU A 135 3.13 -2.57 7.59
CA LEU A 135 3.42 -1.60 8.64
C LEU A 135 4.49 -2.10 9.61
N ASN A 136 4.39 -3.35 10.07
CA ASN A 136 5.40 -3.94 10.94
C ASN A 136 6.78 -4.06 10.27
N GLU A 137 6.81 -4.42 8.98
CA GLU A 137 8.08 -4.56 8.26
C GLU A 137 8.70 -3.20 7.94
N LEU A 138 7.91 -2.16 7.66
CA LEU A 138 8.37 -0.78 7.53
C LEU A 138 8.99 -0.30 8.83
N GLN A 139 8.32 -0.53 9.97
CA GLN A 139 8.85 -0.19 11.29
C GLN A 139 10.16 -0.93 11.59
N ARG A 140 10.23 -2.24 11.29
CA ARG A 140 11.45 -3.05 11.47
C ARG A 140 12.63 -2.52 10.65
N ARG A 141 12.35 -1.91 9.49
CA ARG A 141 13.36 -1.29 8.61
C ARG A 141 13.64 0.17 8.96
N ASN A 142 13.02 0.71 10.01
CA ASN A 142 13.10 2.13 10.37
C ASN A 142 12.69 3.08 9.23
N ILE A 143 11.71 2.68 8.43
CA ILE A 143 11.15 3.51 7.36
C ILE A 143 9.97 4.30 7.94
N PRO A 144 10.00 5.64 7.91
CA PRO A 144 8.91 6.48 8.41
C PRO A 144 7.59 6.22 7.65
N VAL A 145 6.49 6.13 8.40
CA VAL A 145 5.16 5.86 7.86
C VAL A 145 4.17 6.93 8.32
N TYR A 146 3.44 7.50 7.39
CA TYR A 146 2.47 8.54 7.66
C TYR A 146 1.07 8.11 7.19
N SER A 147 0.06 8.41 8.00
CA SER A 147 -1.35 8.24 7.62
C SER A 147 -1.90 9.58 7.15
N VAL A 148 -2.49 9.60 5.95
CA VAL A 148 -3.01 10.81 5.30
C VAL A 148 -4.52 10.73 5.19
N SER A 149 -5.21 11.81 5.52
CA SER A 149 -6.69 11.92 5.45
C SER A 149 -7.44 10.89 6.29
N SER A 150 -6.86 10.43 7.40
CA SER A 150 -7.49 9.52 8.35
C SER A 150 -8.26 10.29 9.42
N ILE A 151 -9.51 9.92 9.66
CA ILE A 151 -10.36 10.49 10.70
C ILE A 151 -10.71 9.38 11.69
N PHE A 152 -10.17 9.47 12.91
CA PHE A 152 -10.46 8.51 13.97
C PHE A 152 -11.70 8.89 14.75
N ARG A 153 -12.66 7.95 14.86
CA ARG A 153 -13.91 8.11 15.61
C ARG A 153 -13.92 7.18 16.81
N LYS A 154 -14.53 7.62 17.92
CA LYS A 154 -14.58 6.88 19.19
C LYS A 154 -15.21 5.47 19.08
N GLU A 155 -16.10 5.28 18.11
CA GLU A 155 -16.80 4.02 17.85
C GLU A 155 -15.93 2.97 17.15
N GLN A 156 -14.81 3.37 16.58
CA GLN A 156 -13.94 2.48 15.83
C GLN A 156 -13.21 1.49 16.77
N ILE A 157 -12.85 0.34 16.21
CA ILE A 157 -12.20 -0.78 16.91
C ILE A 157 -10.95 -0.37 17.69
N PHE A 158 -10.25 0.65 17.23
CA PHE A 158 -9.04 1.18 17.88
C PHE A 158 -9.32 1.69 19.30
N PHE A 159 -10.51 2.17 19.59
CA PHE A 159 -10.93 2.72 20.88
C PHE A 159 -11.72 1.73 21.74
N ARG A 160 -11.99 0.52 21.24
CA ARG A 160 -12.69 -0.52 21.98
C ARG A 160 -11.71 -1.25 22.90
N TRP A 161 -12.22 -1.80 24.04
CA TRP A 161 -11.42 -2.56 25.00
C TRP A 161 -10.70 -3.75 24.36
N TYR A 162 -11.31 -4.41 23.35
CA TYR A 162 -10.74 -5.52 22.59
C TYR A 162 -9.84 -5.07 21.41
N GLY A 163 -9.72 -3.78 21.16
CA GLY A 163 -8.94 -3.22 20.05
C GLY A 163 -7.42 -3.11 20.30
N LYS A 164 -6.87 -3.74 21.35
CA LYS A 164 -5.44 -3.63 21.72
C LYS A 164 -4.49 -4.00 20.59
N SER A 165 -4.79 -5.06 19.83
CA SER A 165 -3.96 -5.49 18.70
C SER A 165 -3.95 -4.46 17.56
N TYR A 166 -5.10 -3.84 17.28
CA TYR A 166 -5.21 -2.78 16.27
C TYR A 166 -4.50 -1.49 16.70
N ARG A 167 -4.55 -1.13 18.00
CA ARG A 167 -3.78 0.02 18.50
C ARG A 167 -2.27 -0.16 18.35
N LYS A 168 -1.76 -1.39 18.47
CA LYS A 168 -0.33 -1.66 18.22
C LYS A 168 0.07 -1.34 16.79
N VAL A 169 -0.82 -1.59 15.82
CA VAL A 169 -0.57 -1.25 14.42
C VAL A 169 -0.51 0.28 14.22
N LEU A 170 -1.35 1.03 14.94
CA LEU A 170 -1.28 2.51 14.88
C LEU A 170 0.03 3.07 15.42
N ASN A 171 0.68 2.39 16.36
CA ASN A 171 1.99 2.80 16.87
C ASN A 171 3.15 2.62 15.87
N THR A 172 2.89 2.05 14.69
CA THR A 172 3.89 1.95 13.62
C THR A 172 3.98 3.24 12.80
N PHE A 173 2.99 4.11 12.89
CA PHE A 173 3.03 5.43 12.25
C PHE A 173 3.94 6.38 13.02
N THR A 174 4.62 7.23 12.26
CA THR A 174 5.58 8.24 12.77
C THR A 174 4.86 9.47 13.28
#